data_73d52d83dd5ce7af785aeffbeb3ca7c8
#
_entry.id   73d52d83dd5ce7af785aeffbeb3ca7c8
#
_cell.length_a   1.000
_cell.length_b   1.000
_cell.length_c   1.000
_cell.angle_alpha   90.00
_cell.angle_beta   90.00
_cell.angle_gamma   90.00
#
_symmetry.space_group_name_H-M   'P 1'
#
loop_
_entity.id
_entity.type
_entity.pdbx_description
1 polymer ?
#
loop_
_entity_poly.entity_id
_entity_poly.type
_entity_poly.pdbx_seq_one_letter_code
_entity_poly.pdbx_strand_id
1 'polypeptide(L)'
;METNYRRKRYHFSSGHHYPILILAIILVAVQGHPGSAQSPSLSPIGIENFGKVNDNYYRGGQPKAEQFSDLKRLGVKTVIDLRKDSEDEAPEWARAAGLQYINIPLTTKRPATEEQTADFLSLVNDPNNWPVYVHCKGGRHRTGQMTAIYRITQDAWTGDQAYKEMKKYDFEDGFFYPRSLKKYVFSYYERFEEQKKATTPATTTAQQQAP
;
A
#
# COMPACT_ATOMS: atom_id res chain seq x y z
N MET A 1 -29.70 -6.88 -8.85
CA MET A 1 -28.85 -6.40 -9.95
C MET A 1 -27.41 -6.75 -9.61
N GLU A 2 -26.91 -7.82 -10.19
CA GLU A 2 -25.54 -8.30 -10.04
C GLU A 2 -24.66 -7.49 -10.99
N THR A 3 -23.76 -6.71 -10.44
CA THR A 3 -22.76 -6.00 -11.24
C THR A 3 -21.64 -6.96 -11.62
N ASN A 4 -21.57 -7.31 -12.88
CA ASN A 4 -20.53 -8.12 -13.50
C ASN A 4 -19.14 -7.48 -13.32
N TYR A 5 -18.38 -7.97 -12.35
CA TYR A 5 -16.96 -7.71 -12.26
C TYR A 5 -16.24 -8.52 -13.34
N ARG A 6 -15.85 -7.86 -14.44
CA ARG A 6 -15.08 -8.47 -15.52
C ARG A 6 -13.63 -8.68 -15.04
N ARG A 7 -13.29 -9.92 -14.67
CA ARG A 7 -11.90 -10.35 -14.44
C ARG A 7 -11.11 -10.23 -15.74
N LYS A 8 -10.18 -9.28 -15.80
CA LYS A 8 -9.06 -9.38 -16.75
C LYS A 8 -8.05 -10.37 -16.18
N ARG A 9 -8.02 -11.58 -16.71
CA ARG A 9 -6.94 -12.56 -16.43
C ARG A 9 -5.69 -12.07 -17.15
N TYR A 10 -4.69 -11.71 -16.39
CA TYR A 10 -3.35 -11.52 -16.92
C TYR A 10 -2.69 -12.89 -17.04
N HIS A 11 -2.39 -13.33 -18.27
CA HIS A 11 -1.60 -14.53 -18.51
C HIS A 11 -0.15 -14.22 -18.17
N PHE A 12 0.34 -14.89 -17.15
CA PHE A 12 1.76 -14.90 -16.82
C PHE A 12 2.45 -15.92 -17.74
N SER A 13 3.24 -15.44 -18.68
CA SER A 13 4.11 -16.29 -19.52
C SER A 13 5.33 -16.69 -18.69
N SER A 14 5.42 -17.97 -18.38
CA SER A 14 6.56 -18.58 -17.72
C SER A 14 7.70 -18.80 -18.72
N GLY A 15 8.90 -18.41 -18.38
CA GLY A 15 10.09 -18.97 -18.98
C GLY A 15 11.23 -18.01 -19.26
N HIS A 16 12.05 -17.74 -18.26
CA HIS A 16 13.48 -17.44 -18.50
C HIS A 16 14.29 -17.97 -17.32
N HIS A 17 15.06 -19.00 -17.59
CA HIS A 17 16.10 -19.49 -16.70
C HIS A 17 17.28 -18.51 -16.74
N TYR A 18 17.61 -17.92 -15.59
CA TYR A 18 18.86 -17.19 -15.42
C TYR A 18 19.86 -18.01 -14.61
N PRO A 19 21.13 -18.08 -15.00
CA PRO A 19 22.16 -18.82 -14.29
C PRO A 19 22.54 -18.11 -13.00
N ILE A 20 22.76 -18.90 -11.96
CA ILE A 20 23.18 -18.46 -10.63
C ILE A 20 24.57 -17.84 -10.73
N LEU A 21 24.67 -16.54 -10.63
CA LEU A 21 25.92 -15.81 -10.37
C LEU A 21 26.02 -15.55 -8.85
N ILE A 22 26.95 -16.25 -8.22
CA ILE A 22 27.33 -16.01 -6.83
C ILE A 22 27.99 -14.64 -6.76
N LEU A 23 27.32 -13.66 -6.17
CA LEU A 23 27.88 -12.34 -5.92
C LEU A 23 28.16 -12.15 -4.43
N ALA A 24 29.39 -11.80 -4.11
CA ALA A 24 29.90 -11.56 -2.78
C ALA A 24 29.07 -10.53 -2.01
N ILE A 25 28.73 -10.87 -0.76
CA ILE A 25 28.02 -9.99 0.18
C ILE A 25 29.01 -8.92 0.65
N ILE A 26 28.88 -7.70 0.12
CA ILE A 26 29.45 -6.50 0.76
C ILE A 26 28.44 -6.04 1.80
N LEU A 27 28.81 -6.17 3.06
CA LEU A 27 28.05 -5.68 4.20
C LEU A 27 28.13 -4.14 4.22
N VAL A 28 27.22 -3.47 3.50
CA VAL A 28 27.03 -2.02 3.63
C VAL A 28 26.14 -1.79 4.84
N ALA A 29 26.71 -1.27 5.92
CA ALA A 29 25.95 -0.77 7.07
C ALA A 29 25.06 0.39 6.58
N VAL A 30 23.78 0.10 6.32
CA VAL A 30 22.77 1.13 6.07
C VAL A 30 22.48 1.82 7.40
N GLN A 31 23.10 2.97 7.61
CA GLN A 31 22.70 3.89 8.67
C GLN A 31 21.27 4.37 8.37
N GLY A 32 20.32 3.82 9.12
CA GLY A 32 18.91 4.23 9.05
C GLY A 32 18.78 5.70 9.44
N HIS A 33 18.51 6.56 8.48
CA HIS A 33 18.11 7.93 8.77
C HIS A 33 16.73 7.87 9.45
N PRO A 34 16.54 8.53 10.61
CA PRO A 34 15.22 8.66 11.21
C PRO A 34 14.38 9.50 10.26
N GLY A 35 13.45 8.85 9.55
CA GLY A 35 12.52 9.51 8.67
C GLY A 35 11.75 10.59 9.43
N SER A 36 11.99 11.84 9.07
CA SER A 36 11.31 13.01 9.59
C SER A 36 9.81 12.81 9.45
N ALA A 37 9.13 12.65 10.58
CA ALA A 37 7.67 12.57 10.64
C ALA A 37 7.08 13.94 10.30
N GLN A 38 6.74 14.16 9.03
CA GLN A 38 6.02 15.36 8.63
C GLN A 38 4.63 15.36 9.26
N SER A 39 4.33 16.40 10.02
CA SER A 39 2.97 16.74 10.45
C SER A 39 2.05 16.85 9.22
N PRO A 40 0.73 16.62 9.35
CA PRO A 40 -0.22 16.84 8.27
C PRO A 40 -0.26 18.32 7.93
N SER A 41 0.68 18.79 7.14
CA SER A 41 0.63 20.12 6.53
C SER A 41 -0.39 20.07 5.41
N LEU A 42 -1.18 21.13 5.25
CA LEU A 42 -2.06 21.34 4.11
C LEU A 42 -1.30 20.92 2.85
N SER A 43 -1.81 19.90 2.17
CA SER A 43 -1.24 19.41 0.92
C SER A 43 -1.05 20.58 -0.04
N PRO A 44 0.10 20.70 -0.71
CA PRO A 44 0.31 21.74 -1.73
C PRO A 44 -0.74 21.69 -2.84
N ILE A 45 -1.50 20.60 -2.95
CA ILE A 45 -2.58 20.41 -3.93
C ILE A 45 -3.98 20.39 -3.30
N GLY A 46 -4.12 20.74 -2.01
CA GLY A 46 -5.42 20.87 -1.33
C GLY A 46 -6.22 19.59 -1.15
N ILE A 47 -5.60 18.40 -1.25
CA ILE A 47 -6.26 17.11 -0.98
C ILE A 47 -6.16 16.79 0.51
N GLU A 48 -7.29 16.38 1.10
CA GLU A 48 -7.38 15.98 2.51
C GLU A 48 -6.46 14.77 2.80
N ASN A 49 -5.75 14.78 3.92
CA ASN A 49 -4.86 13.68 4.34
C ASN A 49 -3.84 13.25 3.26
N PHE A 50 -3.44 14.19 2.41
CA PHE A 50 -2.41 13.95 1.42
C PHE A 50 -1.06 13.72 2.10
N GLY A 51 -0.30 12.74 1.60
CA GLY A 51 1.03 12.45 2.07
C GLY A 51 1.84 11.66 1.06
N LYS A 52 3.16 11.83 1.13
CA LYS A 52 4.12 11.04 0.40
C LYS A 52 4.58 9.90 1.31
N VAL A 53 4.31 8.66 0.90
CA VAL A 53 4.75 7.45 1.60
C VAL A 53 6.23 7.18 1.27
N ASN A 54 6.55 7.22 -0.03
CA ASN A 54 7.90 7.20 -0.60
C ASN A 54 7.86 7.78 -2.03
N ASP A 55 8.95 7.65 -2.80
CA ASP A 55 9.04 8.21 -4.16
C ASP A 55 8.03 7.61 -5.14
N ASN A 56 7.57 6.39 -4.88
CA ASN A 56 6.66 5.65 -5.75
C ASN A 56 5.21 5.62 -5.24
N TYR A 57 4.93 6.17 -4.05
CA TYR A 57 3.64 6.03 -3.42
C TYR A 57 3.20 7.31 -2.70
N TYR A 58 2.08 7.87 -3.13
CA TYR A 58 1.33 8.95 -2.49
C TYR A 58 0.00 8.43 -1.97
N ARG A 59 -0.51 9.03 -0.89
CA ARG A 59 -1.79 8.69 -0.28
C ARG A 59 -2.64 9.92 -0.04
N GLY A 60 -3.95 9.75 0.13
CA GLY A 60 -4.81 10.88 0.52
C GLY A 60 -6.29 10.57 0.47
N GLY A 61 -7.08 11.64 0.49
CA GLY A 61 -8.52 11.65 0.26
C GLY A 61 -8.86 11.65 -1.22
N GLN A 62 -10.16 11.69 -1.53
CA GLN A 62 -10.67 11.76 -2.88
C GLN A 62 -10.29 13.07 -3.55
N PRO A 63 -9.63 13.03 -4.73
CA PRO A 63 -9.35 14.23 -5.49
C PRO A 63 -10.65 14.80 -6.10
N LYS A 64 -10.74 16.12 -6.18
CA LYS A 64 -11.70 16.79 -7.07
C LYS A 64 -11.20 16.72 -8.51
N ALA A 65 -12.09 17.02 -9.48
CA ALA A 65 -11.78 16.95 -10.91
C ALA A 65 -10.47 17.67 -11.28
N GLU A 66 -10.30 18.91 -10.84
CA GLU A 66 -9.11 19.73 -11.11
C GLU A 66 -7.81 19.15 -10.51
N GLN A 67 -7.93 18.44 -9.38
CA GLN A 67 -6.78 17.90 -8.66
C GLN A 67 -6.14 16.67 -9.33
N PHE A 68 -6.83 16.02 -10.28
CA PHE A 68 -6.20 14.97 -11.10
C PHE A 68 -5.04 15.53 -11.96
N SER A 69 -5.18 16.75 -12.46
CA SER A 69 -4.08 17.43 -13.15
C SER A 69 -2.92 17.78 -12.22
N ASP A 70 -3.21 18.08 -10.95
CA ASP A 70 -2.18 18.31 -9.92
C ASP A 70 -1.42 17.03 -9.60
N LEU A 71 -2.11 15.91 -9.44
CA LEU A 71 -1.48 14.60 -9.27
C LEU A 71 -0.58 14.26 -10.47
N LYS A 72 -1.01 14.55 -11.69
CA LYS A 72 -0.19 14.37 -12.88
C LYS A 72 1.09 15.21 -12.84
N ARG A 73 1.00 16.47 -12.41
CA ARG A 73 2.18 17.34 -12.25
C ARG A 73 3.15 16.87 -11.17
N LEU A 74 2.66 16.16 -10.15
CA LEU A 74 3.50 15.47 -9.16
C LEU A 74 4.17 14.20 -9.69
N GLY A 75 3.91 13.83 -10.95
CA GLY A 75 4.48 12.65 -11.59
C GLY A 75 3.65 11.37 -11.40
N VAL A 76 2.50 11.42 -10.70
CA VAL A 76 1.64 10.24 -10.55
C VAL A 76 1.28 9.66 -11.91
N LYS A 77 1.33 8.34 -12.02
CA LYS A 77 0.89 7.60 -13.21
C LYS A 77 -0.45 6.92 -12.99
N THR A 78 -0.66 6.37 -11.80
CA THR A 78 -1.82 5.52 -11.50
C THR A 78 -2.54 6.01 -10.25
N VAL A 79 -3.85 6.18 -10.34
CA VAL A 79 -4.74 6.43 -9.22
C VAL A 79 -5.42 5.13 -8.82
N ILE A 80 -5.32 4.74 -7.55
CA ILE A 80 -5.97 3.57 -6.97
C ILE A 80 -7.05 4.05 -6.01
N ASP A 81 -8.31 3.89 -6.42
CA ASP A 81 -9.48 4.24 -5.61
C ASP A 81 -9.95 3.03 -4.80
N LEU A 82 -9.94 3.19 -3.48
CA LEU A 82 -10.37 2.16 -2.53
C LEU A 82 -11.87 2.26 -2.16
N ARG A 83 -12.66 3.03 -2.88
CA ARG A 83 -14.08 3.19 -2.56
C ARG A 83 -14.93 2.18 -3.31
N LYS A 84 -15.89 1.58 -2.59
CA LYS A 84 -16.96 0.79 -3.19
C LYS A 84 -17.98 1.69 -3.89
N ASP A 85 -18.15 2.89 -3.36
CA ASP A 85 -19.06 3.95 -3.74
C ASP A 85 -18.30 5.06 -4.51
N SER A 86 -17.46 4.67 -5.48
CA SER A 86 -16.73 5.62 -6.34
C SER A 86 -17.70 6.45 -7.18
N GLU A 87 -17.34 7.71 -7.40
CA GLU A 87 -18.08 8.57 -8.31
C GLU A 87 -17.84 8.13 -9.74
N ASP A 88 -18.90 8.14 -10.54
CA ASP A 88 -18.84 7.61 -11.91
C ASP A 88 -17.91 8.43 -12.82
N GLU A 89 -17.71 9.71 -12.55
CA GLU A 89 -16.86 10.60 -13.35
C GLU A 89 -15.36 10.51 -13.00
N ALA A 90 -14.96 9.98 -11.86
CA ALA A 90 -13.56 9.93 -11.46
C ALA A 90 -12.63 9.20 -12.46
N PRO A 91 -13.05 8.09 -13.09
CA PRO A 91 -12.25 7.46 -14.15
C PRO A 91 -12.06 8.35 -15.37
N GLU A 92 -13.04 9.21 -15.68
CA GLU A 92 -12.98 10.14 -16.81
C GLU A 92 -12.05 11.31 -16.52
N TRP A 93 -12.10 11.87 -15.30
CA TRP A 93 -11.17 12.91 -14.87
C TRP A 93 -9.73 12.42 -14.87
N ALA A 94 -9.50 11.19 -14.39
CA ALA A 94 -8.17 10.57 -14.41
C ALA A 94 -7.65 10.41 -15.85
N ARG A 95 -8.50 9.88 -16.76
CA ARG A 95 -8.16 9.71 -18.18
C ARG A 95 -7.87 11.04 -18.86
N ALA A 96 -8.69 12.07 -18.61
CA ALA A 96 -8.48 13.40 -19.14
C ALA A 96 -7.15 14.03 -18.68
N ALA A 97 -6.71 13.71 -17.46
CA ALA A 97 -5.41 14.11 -16.94
C ALA A 97 -4.24 13.19 -17.40
N GLY A 98 -4.50 12.16 -18.19
CA GLY A 98 -3.49 11.20 -18.65
C GLY A 98 -2.99 10.28 -17.53
N LEU A 99 -3.87 9.91 -16.60
CA LEU A 99 -3.61 8.97 -15.50
C LEU A 99 -4.34 7.65 -15.75
N GLN A 100 -3.76 6.55 -15.29
CA GLN A 100 -4.48 5.29 -15.13
C GLN A 100 -5.38 5.38 -13.89
N TYR A 101 -6.53 4.71 -13.95
CA TYR A 101 -7.45 4.63 -12.83
C TYR A 101 -7.83 3.18 -12.56
N ILE A 102 -7.64 2.72 -11.32
CA ILE A 102 -7.93 1.36 -10.87
C ILE A 102 -8.79 1.46 -9.62
N ASN A 103 -9.88 0.71 -9.58
CA ASN A 103 -10.73 0.65 -8.39
C ASN A 103 -10.61 -0.70 -7.69
N ILE A 104 -10.31 -0.66 -6.38
CA ILE A 104 -10.39 -1.81 -5.47
C ILE A 104 -11.51 -1.50 -4.46
N PRO A 105 -12.73 -2.03 -4.65
CA PRO A 105 -13.90 -1.61 -3.88
C PRO A 105 -13.87 -2.13 -2.44
N LEU A 106 -13.40 -1.31 -1.50
CA LEU A 106 -13.39 -1.57 -0.07
C LEU A 106 -14.52 -0.83 0.65
N THR A 107 -14.91 -1.34 1.81
CA THR A 107 -15.86 -0.69 2.71
C THR A 107 -15.18 -0.24 4.01
N THR A 108 -15.82 0.67 4.76
CA THR A 108 -15.35 1.03 6.11
C THR A 108 -15.89 0.07 7.18
N LYS A 109 -16.88 -0.78 6.85
CA LYS A 109 -17.55 -1.68 7.79
C LYS A 109 -16.79 -2.98 8.04
N ARG A 110 -15.99 -3.41 7.08
CA ARG A 110 -15.21 -4.65 7.11
C ARG A 110 -13.81 -4.40 6.60
N PRO A 111 -12.80 -5.13 7.11
CA PRO A 111 -11.45 -5.11 6.55
C PRO A 111 -11.45 -5.56 5.08
N ALA A 112 -10.37 -5.25 4.38
CA ALA A 112 -10.07 -5.84 3.08
C ALA A 112 -10.00 -7.37 3.21
N THR A 113 -10.43 -8.08 2.19
CA THR A 113 -10.20 -9.52 2.07
C THR A 113 -8.73 -9.80 1.75
N GLU A 114 -8.31 -11.05 1.87
CA GLU A 114 -6.94 -11.43 1.47
C GLU A 114 -6.72 -11.24 -0.03
N GLU A 115 -7.72 -11.54 -0.87
CA GLU A 115 -7.69 -11.29 -2.30
C GLU A 115 -7.52 -9.79 -2.60
N GLN A 116 -8.34 -8.93 -1.99
CA GLN A 116 -8.23 -7.47 -2.15
C GLN A 116 -6.88 -6.92 -1.67
N THR A 117 -6.34 -7.52 -0.61
CA THR A 117 -5.02 -7.15 -0.08
C THR A 117 -3.91 -7.56 -1.04
N ALA A 118 -3.98 -8.78 -1.60
CA ALA A 118 -3.02 -9.26 -2.58
C ALA A 118 -3.07 -8.44 -3.87
N ASP A 119 -4.27 -8.14 -4.39
CA ASP A 119 -4.45 -7.28 -5.57
C ASP A 119 -3.84 -5.89 -5.34
N PHE A 120 -4.10 -5.31 -4.18
CA PHE A 120 -3.54 -4.01 -3.81
C PHE A 120 -2.00 -4.05 -3.78
N LEU A 121 -1.41 -5.03 -3.08
CA LEU A 121 0.04 -5.16 -2.98
C LEU A 121 0.68 -5.41 -4.36
N SER A 122 0.03 -6.21 -5.21
CA SER A 122 0.49 -6.41 -6.59
C SER A 122 0.53 -5.11 -7.37
N LEU A 123 -0.51 -4.27 -7.26
CA LEU A 123 -0.60 -3.01 -7.99
C LEU A 123 0.40 -1.95 -7.49
N VAL A 124 0.54 -1.78 -6.16
CA VAL A 124 1.43 -0.76 -5.60
C VAL A 124 2.90 -1.13 -5.68
N ASN A 125 3.22 -2.41 -5.89
CA ASN A 125 4.59 -2.90 -6.07
C ASN A 125 5.00 -3.09 -7.54
N ASP A 126 4.08 -2.92 -8.49
CA ASP A 126 4.40 -2.97 -9.91
C ASP A 126 5.03 -1.65 -10.39
N PRO A 127 6.32 -1.66 -10.84
CA PRO A 127 6.99 -0.47 -11.35
C PRO A 127 6.27 0.20 -12.54
N ASN A 128 5.48 -0.54 -13.30
CA ASN A 128 4.71 0.01 -14.42
C ASN A 128 3.63 1.00 -13.95
N ASN A 129 3.17 0.88 -12.70
CA ASN A 129 2.16 1.75 -12.12
C ASN A 129 2.75 2.99 -11.42
N TRP A 130 4.08 3.03 -11.17
CA TRP A 130 4.68 4.07 -10.33
C TRP A 130 4.85 5.43 -11.02
N PRO A 131 4.74 6.49 -10.25
CA PRO A 131 4.23 6.61 -8.87
C PRO A 131 2.71 6.40 -8.82
N VAL A 132 2.24 5.73 -7.74
CA VAL A 132 0.81 5.54 -7.47
C VAL A 132 0.25 6.61 -6.54
N TYR A 133 -1.03 6.96 -6.69
CA TYR A 133 -1.80 7.70 -5.70
C TYR A 133 -2.96 6.83 -5.19
N VAL A 134 -2.94 6.51 -3.90
CA VAL A 134 -3.94 5.66 -3.26
C VAL A 134 -4.88 6.50 -2.41
N HIS A 135 -6.20 6.38 -2.63
CA HIS A 135 -7.18 7.15 -1.89
C HIS A 135 -8.45 6.40 -1.53
N CYS A 136 -9.16 6.94 -0.56
CA CYS A 136 -10.58 6.68 -0.32
C CYS A 136 -11.32 8.02 -0.20
N LYS A 137 -12.46 8.11 0.48
CA LYS A 137 -13.18 9.39 0.59
C LYS A 137 -12.35 10.45 1.34
N GLY A 138 -11.99 10.21 2.59
CA GLY A 138 -11.23 11.16 3.43
C GLY A 138 -9.75 10.78 3.62
N GLY A 139 -9.22 9.75 2.97
CA GLY A 139 -7.82 9.33 3.16
C GLY A 139 -7.50 8.70 4.52
N ARG A 140 -8.51 8.42 5.36
CA ARG A 140 -8.37 8.04 6.77
C ARG A 140 -8.36 6.52 6.96
N HIS A 141 -9.50 5.83 6.71
CA HIS A 141 -9.74 4.45 7.12
C HIS A 141 -9.24 3.41 6.11
N ARG A 142 -9.86 3.32 4.92
CA ARG A 142 -9.47 2.37 3.85
C ARG A 142 -8.05 2.62 3.37
N THR A 143 -7.72 3.88 3.10
CA THR A 143 -6.36 4.30 2.76
C THR A 143 -5.38 4.02 3.88
N GLY A 144 -5.74 4.32 5.14
CA GLY A 144 -4.92 4.03 6.31
C GLY A 144 -4.61 2.54 6.45
N GLN A 145 -5.64 1.68 6.36
CA GLN A 145 -5.49 0.22 6.44
C GLN A 145 -4.53 -0.30 5.36
N MET A 146 -4.75 0.08 4.10
CA MET A 146 -3.94 -0.46 2.99
C MET A 146 -2.52 0.09 3.00
N THR A 147 -2.32 1.36 3.38
CA THR A 147 -0.97 1.91 3.58
C THR A 147 -0.25 1.23 4.75
N ALA A 148 -0.95 0.90 5.85
CA ALA A 148 -0.36 0.18 6.96
C ALA A 148 0.14 -1.21 6.54
N ILE A 149 -0.64 -1.93 5.72
CA ILE A 149 -0.23 -3.22 5.15
C ILE A 149 1.01 -3.07 4.26
N TYR A 150 1.04 -2.04 3.40
CA TYR A 150 2.21 -1.72 2.60
C TYR A 150 3.45 -1.48 3.48
N ARG A 151 3.35 -0.68 4.55
CA ARG A 151 4.44 -0.41 5.49
C ARG A 151 4.96 -1.68 6.18
N ILE A 152 4.05 -2.57 6.56
CA ILE A 152 4.43 -3.86 7.18
C ILE A 152 5.20 -4.72 6.18
N THR A 153 4.72 -4.82 4.94
CA THR A 153 5.30 -5.73 3.95
C THR A 153 6.55 -5.20 3.27
N GLN A 154 6.62 -3.90 3.00
CA GLN A 154 7.72 -3.31 2.21
C GLN A 154 8.75 -2.60 3.08
N ASP A 155 8.32 -1.94 4.15
CA ASP A 155 9.20 -1.14 5.00
C ASP A 155 9.55 -1.88 6.32
N ALA A 156 9.10 -3.13 6.48
CA ALA A 156 9.28 -3.96 7.67
C ALA A 156 8.82 -3.29 8.99
N TRP A 157 7.77 -2.47 8.91
CA TRP A 157 7.21 -1.82 10.09
C TRP A 157 6.46 -2.81 10.96
N THR A 158 6.50 -2.57 12.27
CA THR A 158 5.62 -3.26 13.22
C THR A 158 4.18 -2.79 13.08
N GLY A 159 3.23 -3.58 13.58
CA GLY A 159 1.82 -3.19 13.63
C GLY A 159 1.60 -1.85 14.37
N ASP A 160 2.37 -1.60 15.45
CA ASP A 160 2.30 -0.35 16.21
C ASP A 160 2.81 0.86 15.40
N GLN A 161 3.90 0.72 14.66
CA GLN A 161 4.42 1.78 13.79
C GLN A 161 3.41 2.13 12.69
N ALA A 162 2.86 1.12 12.03
CA ALA A 162 1.87 1.28 10.99
C ALA A 162 0.57 1.93 11.54
N TYR A 163 0.09 1.48 12.70
CA TYR A 163 -1.07 2.07 13.35
C TYR A 163 -0.81 3.52 13.78
N LYS A 164 0.38 3.84 14.29
CA LYS A 164 0.77 5.22 14.63
C LYS A 164 0.73 6.14 13.41
N GLU A 165 1.15 5.66 12.24
CA GLU A 165 0.99 6.41 10.99
C GLU A 165 -0.49 6.60 10.63
N MET A 166 -1.33 5.56 10.75
CA MET A 166 -2.77 5.72 10.52
C MET A 166 -3.36 6.85 11.36
N LYS A 167 -3.00 6.93 12.65
CA LYS A 167 -3.45 8.01 13.58
C LYS A 167 -3.01 9.40 13.14
N LYS A 168 -1.85 9.56 12.51
CA LYS A 168 -1.38 10.84 11.95
C LYS A 168 -2.24 11.33 10.78
N TYR A 169 -2.95 10.43 10.12
CA TYR A 169 -3.86 10.70 9.01
C TYR A 169 -5.32 10.55 9.43
N ASP A 170 -5.64 10.98 10.65
CA ASP A 170 -7.01 11.05 11.20
C ASP A 170 -7.76 9.71 11.21
N PHE A 171 -7.05 8.59 11.35
CA PHE A 171 -7.74 7.32 11.55
C PHE A 171 -8.49 7.31 12.89
N GLU A 172 -9.77 7.04 12.83
CA GLU A 172 -10.66 6.99 13.97
C GLU A 172 -11.04 5.53 14.27
N ASP A 173 -10.91 5.11 15.52
CA ASP A 173 -11.24 3.78 16.02
C ASP A 173 -12.10 3.81 17.30
N GLY A 174 -12.83 4.91 17.49
CA GLY A 174 -13.73 5.15 18.60
C GLY A 174 -15.02 4.33 18.53
N PHE A 175 -15.97 4.67 19.41
CA PHE A 175 -17.24 3.92 19.56
C PHE A 175 -18.06 3.84 18.26
N PHE A 176 -18.02 4.90 17.45
CA PHE A 176 -18.78 4.99 16.18
C PHE A 176 -18.03 4.46 14.96
N TYR A 177 -16.76 4.06 15.11
CA TYR A 177 -15.92 3.60 14.00
C TYR A 177 -15.54 2.13 14.15
N PRO A 178 -15.48 1.38 13.05
CA PRO A 178 -15.22 -0.05 13.12
C PRO A 178 -13.79 -0.34 13.58
N ARG A 179 -13.66 -0.84 14.80
CA ARG A 179 -12.38 -1.33 15.35
C ARG A 179 -11.80 -2.50 14.54
N SER A 180 -12.59 -3.07 13.65
CA SER A 180 -12.18 -4.21 12.79
C SER A 180 -10.99 -3.88 11.89
N LEU A 181 -10.89 -2.64 11.36
CA LEU A 181 -9.77 -2.24 10.51
C LEU A 181 -8.45 -2.20 11.28
N LYS A 182 -8.46 -1.66 12.52
CA LYS A 182 -7.31 -1.70 13.42
C LYS A 182 -6.91 -3.14 13.74
N LYS A 183 -7.87 -3.97 14.18
CA LYS A 183 -7.61 -5.38 14.48
C LYS A 183 -6.99 -6.12 13.30
N TYR A 184 -7.47 -5.83 12.08
CA TYR A 184 -6.94 -6.45 10.88
C TYR A 184 -5.46 -6.10 10.64
N VAL A 185 -5.06 -4.84 10.84
CA VAL A 185 -3.65 -4.43 10.68
C VAL A 185 -2.74 -5.19 11.64
N PHE A 186 -3.15 -5.33 12.92
CA PHE A 186 -2.36 -6.07 13.90
C PHE A 186 -2.32 -7.57 13.59
N SER A 187 -3.45 -8.20 13.28
CA SER A 187 -3.48 -9.62 12.93
C SER A 187 -2.77 -9.90 11.60
N TYR A 188 -2.76 -8.95 10.66
CA TYR A 188 -1.97 -9.05 9.45
C TYR A 188 -0.47 -9.06 9.76
N TYR A 189 -0.01 -8.15 10.62
CA TYR A 189 1.38 -8.12 11.07
C TYR A 189 1.80 -9.45 11.72
N GLU A 190 1.00 -9.97 12.63
CA GLU A 190 1.28 -11.26 13.30
C GLU A 190 1.44 -12.40 12.29
N ARG A 191 0.49 -12.56 11.37
CA ARG A 191 0.57 -13.60 10.32
C ARG A 191 1.76 -13.41 9.38
N PHE A 192 2.07 -12.16 9.02
CA PHE A 192 3.21 -11.85 8.16
C PHE A 192 4.54 -12.23 8.82
N GLU A 193 4.71 -11.94 10.12
CA GLU A 193 5.90 -12.32 10.87
C GLU A 193 6.01 -13.85 11.06
N GLU A 194 4.89 -14.54 11.27
CA GLU A 194 4.87 -16.01 11.32
C GLU A 194 5.30 -16.63 9.98
N GLN A 195 4.79 -16.11 8.87
CA GLN A 195 5.17 -16.57 7.54
C GLN A 195 6.66 -16.33 7.25
N LYS A 196 7.20 -15.18 7.63
CA LYS A 196 8.64 -14.90 7.51
C LYS A 196 9.49 -15.90 8.29
N LYS A 197 9.11 -16.23 9.52
CA LYS A 197 9.81 -17.23 10.35
C LYS A 197 9.76 -18.62 9.71
N ALA A 198 8.61 -19.02 9.16
CA ALA A 198 8.45 -20.32 8.52
C ALA A 198 9.24 -20.46 7.21
N THR A 199 9.51 -19.35 6.50
CA THR A 199 10.25 -19.34 5.24
C THR A 199 11.76 -19.12 5.41
N THR A 200 12.22 -18.73 6.61
CA THR A 200 13.65 -18.60 6.90
C THR A 200 14.20 -19.99 7.25
N PRO A 201 15.10 -20.59 6.45
CA PRO A 201 15.68 -21.89 6.79
C PRO A 201 16.44 -21.75 8.11
N ALA A 202 16.23 -22.71 9.03
CA ALA A 202 17.01 -22.80 10.25
C ALA A 202 18.50 -22.89 9.86
N THR A 203 19.27 -21.89 10.23
CA THR A 203 20.74 -21.93 10.08
C THR A 203 21.22 -23.08 10.94
N THR A 204 21.51 -24.23 10.32
CA THR A 204 22.14 -25.37 10.97
C THR A 204 23.49 -24.91 11.52
N THR A 205 23.55 -24.65 12.82
CA THR A 205 24.82 -24.53 13.55
C THR A 205 25.47 -25.92 13.53
N ALA A 206 26.25 -26.19 12.48
CA ALA A 206 27.17 -27.33 12.49
C ALA A 206 28.20 -27.04 13.57
N GLN A 207 27.99 -27.65 14.72
CA GLN A 207 29.04 -27.76 15.73
C GLN A 207 30.19 -28.52 15.08
N GLN A 208 31.27 -27.81 14.80
CA GLN A 208 32.58 -28.41 14.59
C GLN A 208 33.01 -29.07 15.90
N GLN A 209 32.78 -30.37 16.00
CA GLN A 209 33.59 -31.22 16.89
C GLN A 209 34.91 -31.45 16.16
N ALA A 210 35.94 -30.78 16.60
CA ALA A 210 37.31 -31.10 16.25
C ALA A 210 37.81 -32.29 17.16
N PRO A 211 38.59 -33.22 16.60
CA PRO A 211 39.17 -34.35 17.33
C PRO A 211 40.24 -33.94 18.35
#